data_37624abb780d057d769269277acb13d0
#
_entry.id   37624abb780d057d769269277acb13d0
#
_cell.length_a   1.000
_cell.length_b   1.000
_cell.length_c   1.000
_cell.angle_alpha   90.00
_cell.angle_beta   90.00
_cell.angle_gamma   90.00
#
_symmetry.space_group_name_H-M   'P 1'
#
loop_
_entity.id
_entity.type
_entity.pdbx_description
1 polymer ?
#
loop_
_entity_poly.entity_id
_entity_poly.type
_entity_poly.pdbx_seq_one_letter_code
_entity_poly.pdbx_strand_id
1 'polypeptide(L)'
;MTRRLIALLLLGTAAALVPAPGRAQTFKVEKFDIKGDGGTDYVAVEPATGRVFVSRGDHMMVVEGATGKVLGDIPNTPGVHGAGIVTKAGHGFTTNGGDMTVTMFDLKTLAVLRRIMVGPGLDGIMYDEPDDKIILTNHSRPIGTLTALDPKTGDIVGTAELEDTAPEGAAADGKGHIFVNNEGKNTIQVIDVKTWKATASWPLAPCEGPTGIAYDKA
;
A
#
# COMPACT_ATOMS: atom_id res chain seq x y z
N MET A 1 -9.76 -24.65 -79.35
CA MET A 1 -9.76 -23.43 -78.50
C MET A 1 -9.56 -23.85 -77.07
N THR A 2 -8.34 -23.83 -76.58
CA THR A 2 -7.94 -24.30 -75.24
C THR A 2 -7.60 -23.09 -74.39
N ARG A 3 -8.48 -22.79 -73.40
CA ARG A 3 -8.24 -21.72 -72.38
C ARG A 3 -7.32 -22.26 -71.28
N ARG A 4 -6.11 -21.69 -71.16
CA ARG A 4 -5.20 -21.92 -70.04
C ARG A 4 -5.58 -20.99 -68.91
N LEU A 5 -5.95 -21.57 -67.77
CA LEU A 5 -6.08 -20.84 -66.45
C LEU A 5 -4.65 -20.68 -65.92
N ILE A 6 -4.28 -19.44 -65.63
CA ILE A 6 -3.08 -19.09 -64.86
C ILE A 6 -3.54 -18.87 -63.44
N ALA A 7 -3.12 -19.73 -62.49
CA ALA A 7 -3.33 -19.57 -61.09
C ALA A 7 -2.19 -18.71 -60.53
N LEU A 8 -2.52 -17.51 -60.02
CA LEU A 8 -1.58 -16.65 -59.30
C LEU A 8 -1.54 -17.09 -57.84
N LEU A 9 -0.40 -17.65 -57.39
CA LEU A 9 -0.14 -17.92 -55.98
C LEU A 9 0.36 -16.61 -55.33
N LEU A 10 -0.46 -16.02 -54.45
CA LEU A 10 -0.06 -14.94 -53.56
C LEU A 10 0.63 -15.54 -52.32
N LEU A 11 1.97 -15.49 -52.27
CA LEU A 11 2.71 -15.74 -51.04
C LEU A 11 2.57 -14.51 -50.10
N GLY A 12 1.74 -14.62 -49.08
CA GLY A 12 1.69 -13.66 -48.01
C GLY A 12 2.87 -13.88 -47.05
N THR A 13 3.81 -12.96 -46.99
CA THR A 13 4.85 -12.93 -45.97
C THR A 13 4.25 -12.45 -44.66
N ALA A 14 3.99 -13.35 -43.70
CA ALA A 14 3.68 -13.00 -42.33
C ALA A 14 4.95 -12.43 -41.67
N ALA A 15 5.03 -11.10 -41.56
CA ALA A 15 6.04 -10.46 -40.73
C ALA A 15 5.77 -10.79 -39.27
N ALA A 16 6.55 -11.67 -38.67
CA ALA A 16 6.55 -11.90 -37.24
C ALA A 16 7.01 -10.61 -36.55
N LEU A 17 6.09 -9.93 -35.83
CA LEU A 17 6.42 -8.85 -34.90
C LEU A 17 7.23 -9.46 -33.75
N VAL A 18 8.55 -9.42 -33.87
CA VAL A 18 9.44 -9.71 -32.74
C VAL A 18 9.32 -8.52 -31.79
N PRO A 19 8.87 -8.69 -30.54
CA PRO A 19 8.86 -7.60 -29.60
C PRO A 19 10.28 -7.09 -29.41
N ALA A 20 10.47 -5.77 -29.52
CA ALA A 20 11.76 -5.15 -29.28
C ALA A 20 12.18 -5.48 -27.84
N PRO A 21 13.46 -5.87 -27.59
CA PRO A 21 13.91 -6.12 -26.24
C PRO A 21 13.71 -4.84 -25.43
N GLY A 22 12.89 -4.94 -24.36
CA GLY A 22 12.67 -3.85 -23.44
C GLY A 22 14.04 -3.36 -22.94
N ARG A 23 14.32 -2.06 -23.04
CA ARG A 23 15.53 -1.49 -22.46
C ARG A 23 15.44 -1.69 -20.96
N ALA A 24 16.36 -2.48 -20.39
CA ALA A 24 16.51 -2.58 -18.96
C ALA A 24 16.76 -1.17 -18.40
N GLN A 25 15.92 -0.73 -17.47
CA GLN A 25 16.10 0.54 -16.80
C GLN A 25 17.31 0.41 -15.88
N THR A 26 18.32 1.26 -16.06
CA THR A 26 19.48 1.33 -15.18
C THR A 26 19.20 2.32 -14.06
N PHE A 27 19.42 1.90 -12.80
CA PHE A 27 19.26 2.73 -11.62
C PHE A 27 20.64 3.09 -11.06
N LYS A 28 20.83 4.36 -10.66
CA LYS A 28 21.92 4.77 -9.80
C LYS A 28 21.46 4.57 -8.35
N VAL A 29 22.21 3.77 -7.58
CA VAL A 29 21.91 3.53 -6.16
C VAL A 29 22.80 4.44 -5.32
N GLU A 30 22.20 5.23 -4.44
CA GLU A 30 22.86 6.01 -3.41
C GLU A 30 22.44 5.45 -2.03
N LYS A 31 23.37 5.42 -1.09
CA LYS A 31 23.14 4.90 0.26
C LYS A 31 23.38 6.01 1.27
N PHE A 32 22.41 6.22 2.13
CA PHE A 32 22.50 7.16 3.24
C PHE A 32 22.42 6.40 4.57
N ASP A 33 23.35 6.70 5.48
CA ASP A 33 23.29 6.19 6.84
C ASP A 33 22.47 7.17 7.70
N ILE A 34 21.20 6.85 7.91
CA ILE A 34 20.26 7.70 8.65
C ILE A 34 20.37 7.57 10.17
N LYS A 35 21.25 6.68 10.67
CA LYS A 35 21.47 6.43 12.10
C LYS A 35 20.19 6.04 12.87
N GLY A 36 20.29 6.00 14.18
CA GLY A 36 19.18 5.70 15.09
C GLY A 36 18.99 4.20 15.31
N ASP A 37 18.23 3.89 16.35
CA ASP A 37 17.90 2.54 16.80
C ASP A 37 16.50 2.10 16.32
N GLY A 38 16.19 0.82 16.53
CA GLY A 38 14.92 0.21 16.20
C GLY A 38 14.87 -0.46 14.83
N GLY A 39 14.05 -1.50 14.75
CA GLY A 39 13.76 -2.21 13.50
C GLY A 39 12.96 -1.37 12.53
N THR A 40 13.07 -1.68 11.25
CA THR A 40 12.28 -1.07 10.19
C THR A 40 11.27 -2.08 9.65
N ASP A 41 10.12 -1.58 9.23
CA ASP A 41 9.07 -2.31 8.55
C ASP A 41 8.69 -1.55 7.26
N TYR A 42 7.49 -0.96 7.17
CA TYR A 42 7.11 -0.21 5.99
C TYR A 42 7.78 1.17 5.91
N VAL A 43 7.93 1.63 4.68
CA VAL A 43 8.43 2.96 4.35
C VAL A 43 7.35 3.70 3.53
N ALA A 44 7.07 4.95 3.88
CA ALA A 44 6.16 5.80 3.12
C ALA A 44 6.90 7.03 2.58
N VAL A 45 6.49 7.48 1.39
CA VAL A 45 7.04 8.69 0.76
C VAL A 45 5.94 9.73 0.65
N GLU A 46 6.27 10.98 0.99
CA GLU A 46 5.45 12.14 0.64
C GLU A 46 5.91 12.71 -0.71
N PRO A 47 5.17 12.47 -1.80
CA PRO A 47 5.66 12.80 -3.15
C PRO A 47 5.93 14.28 -3.35
N ALA A 48 5.13 15.17 -2.71
CA ALA A 48 5.23 16.61 -2.87
C ALA A 48 6.52 17.21 -2.32
N THR A 49 7.12 16.61 -1.28
CA THR A 49 8.31 17.13 -0.58
C THR A 49 9.52 16.22 -0.71
N GLY A 50 9.31 14.95 -1.10
CA GLY A 50 10.37 13.93 -1.10
C GLY A 50 10.76 13.45 0.30
N ARG A 51 9.99 13.78 1.35
CA ARG A 51 10.21 13.23 2.69
C ARG A 51 9.87 11.74 2.71
N VAL A 52 10.69 11.00 3.43
CA VAL A 52 10.52 9.55 3.63
C VAL A 52 10.27 9.30 5.10
N PHE A 53 9.21 8.57 5.38
CA PHE A 53 8.79 8.15 6.71
C PHE A 53 9.24 6.70 6.91
N VAL A 54 10.08 6.46 7.90
CA VAL A 54 10.72 5.16 8.15
C VAL A 54 10.34 4.69 9.55
N SER A 55 9.70 3.54 9.66
CA SER A 55 9.38 2.93 10.96
C SER A 55 10.67 2.53 11.70
N ARG A 56 10.73 2.80 13.02
CA ARG A 56 11.90 2.54 13.87
C ARG A 56 11.51 1.89 15.20
N GLY A 57 10.56 0.97 15.16
CA GLY A 57 10.12 0.19 16.31
C GLY A 57 9.20 0.97 17.26
N ASP A 58 9.68 2.03 17.91
CA ASP A 58 8.90 2.83 18.88
C ASP A 58 8.67 4.29 18.46
N HIS A 59 9.20 4.68 17.29
CA HIS A 59 9.00 6.00 16.70
C HIS A 59 9.00 5.91 15.16
N MET A 60 8.42 6.91 14.49
CA MET A 60 8.48 7.07 13.05
C MET A 60 9.47 8.18 12.70
N MET A 61 10.63 7.80 12.15
CA MET A 61 11.67 8.73 11.70
C MET A 61 11.26 9.38 10.37
N VAL A 62 11.53 10.67 10.21
CA VAL A 62 11.30 11.41 8.97
C VAL A 62 12.63 11.90 8.41
N VAL A 63 12.92 11.53 7.16
CA VAL A 63 14.16 11.90 6.49
C VAL A 63 13.89 12.61 5.16
N GLU A 64 14.84 13.45 4.74
CA GLU A 64 14.88 14.00 3.40
C GLU A 64 15.39 12.92 2.43
N GLY A 65 14.56 12.47 1.50
CA GLY A 65 14.90 11.34 0.63
C GLY A 65 16.10 11.57 -0.27
N ALA A 66 16.35 12.83 -0.67
CA ALA A 66 17.47 13.18 -1.55
C ALA A 66 18.84 13.16 -0.85
N THR A 67 18.90 13.31 0.46
CA THR A 67 20.16 13.49 1.21
C THR A 67 20.33 12.52 2.38
N GLY A 68 19.26 11.84 2.78
CA GLY A 68 19.23 11.03 4.01
C GLY A 68 19.27 11.84 5.30
N LYS A 69 19.14 13.18 5.23
CA LYS A 69 19.12 14.02 6.43
C LYS A 69 17.88 13.75 7.26
N VAL A 70 18.06 13.43 8.55
CA VAL A 70 16.96 13.30 9.51
C VAL A 70 16.35 14.68 9.74
N LEU A 71 15.04 14.79 9.55
CA LEU A 71 14.26 16.03 9.71
C LEU A 71 13.52 16.07 11.05
N GLY A 72 13.21 14.91 11.63
CA GLY A 72 12.52 14.77 12.91
C GLY A 72 11.93 13.41 13.09
N ASP A 73 11.16 13.25 14.16
CA ASP A 73 10.51 12.01 14.54
C ASP A 73 9.08 12.26 15.03
N ILE A 74 8.20 11.28 14.79
CA ILE A 74 6.92 11.17 15.48
C ILE A 74 7.14 10.18 16.63
N PRO A 75 7.19 10.66 17.89
CA PRO A 75 7.56 9.84 19.03
C PRO A 75 6.40 9.01 19.56
N ASN A 76 6.76 8.02 20.41
CA ASN A 76 5.80 7.20 21.13
C ASN A 76 4.82 6.46 20.19
N THR A 77 5.32 5.79 19.19
CA THR A 77 4.55 4.92 18.27
C THR A 77 4.99 3.46 18.45
N PRO A 78 4.67 2.82 19.58
CA PRO A 78 5.20 1.52 19.94
C PRO A 78 4.76 0.43 18.94
N GLY A 79 5.74 -0.33 18.43
CA GLY A 79 5.50 -1.32 17.39
C GLY A 79 4.97 -0.68 16.11
N VAL A 80 5.54 0.47 15.71
CA VAL A 80 5.11 1.14 14.48
C VAL A 80 5.46 0.32 13.24
N HIS A 81 4.46 0.07 12.39
CA HIS A 81 4.64 -0.63 11.13
C HIS A 81 4.78 0.35 9.95
N GLY A 82 3.82 1.21 9.71
CA GLY A 82 3.83 2.08 8.55
C GLY A 82 3.18 3.46 8.77
N ALA A 83 3.18 4.26 7.69
CA ALA A 83 2.53 5.57 7.69
C ALA A 83 1.66 5.79 6.45
N GLY A 84 0.47 6.37 6.66
CA GLY A 84 -0.42 6.90 5.62
C GLY A 84 -0.32 8.42 5.55
N ILE A 85 -0.03 8.98 4.37
CA ILE A 85 0.25 10.40 4.19
C ILE A 85 -0.91 11.06 3.44
N VAL A 86 -1.56 12.03 4.08
CA VAL A 86 -2.73 12.75 3.54
C VAL A 86 -2.37 14.22 3.33
N THR A 87 -1.65 14.50 2.28
CA THR A 87 -1.13 15.85 1.98
C THR A 87 -2.24 16.90 1.92
N LYS A 88 -3.40 16.57 1.33
CA LYS A 88 -4.53 17.51 1.21
C LYS A 88 -5.17 17.89 2.56
N ALA A 89 -5.08 17.04 3.58
CA ALA A 89 -5.55 17.33 4.93
C ALA A 89 -4.44 17.91 5.83
N GLY A 90 -3.17 17.82 5.39
CA GLY A 90 -2.02 18.20 6.20
C GLY A 90 -1.72 17.21 7.32
N HIS A 91 -2.24 15.99 7.25
CA HIS A 91 -2.13 14.98 8.30
C HIS A 91 -1.38 13.73 7.82
N GLY A 92 -0.69 13.09 8.75
CA GLY A 92 -0.17 11.74 8.59
C GLY A 92 -0.71 10.84 9.70
N PHE A 93 -0.66 9.54 9.46
CA PHE A 93 -1.14 8.50 10.37
C PHE A 93 -0.10 7.37 10.45
N THR A 94 0.11 6.81 11.64
CA THR A 94 0.94 5.61 11.82
C THR A 94 0.13 4.49 12.43
N THR A 95 0.38 3.24 12.02
CA THR A 95 -0.12 2.06 12.72
C THR A 95 0.85 1.65 13.81
N ASN A 96 0.36 1.47 15.04
CA ASN A 96 1.15 1.12 16.22
C ASN A 96 0.63 -0.22 16.78
N GLY A 97 1.24 -1.34 16.36
CA GLY A 97 0.80 -2.67 16.76
C GLY A 97 1.03 -2.95 18.25
N GLY A 98 2.02 -2.30 18.88
CA GLY A 98 2.38 -2.53 20.27
C GLY A 98 1.37 -2.03 21.31
N ASP A 99 0.54 -1.04 20.95
CA ASP A 99 -0.50 -0.49 21.85
C ASP A 99 -1.89 -0.40 21.20
N MET A 100 -2.08 -1.01 20.02
CA MET A 100 -3.37 -1.09 19.31
C MET A 100 -3.90 0.28 18.86
N THR A 101 -3.02 1.27 18.69
CA THR A 101 -3.41 2.63 18.34
C THR A 101 -2.94 3.04 16.95
N VAL A 102 -3.61 4.03 16.41
CA VAL A 102 -3.14 4.85 15.29
C VAL A 102 -2.77 6.23 15.84
N THR A 103 -1.58 6.72 15.48
CA THR A 103 -1.18 8.10 15.80
C THR A 103 -1.47 8.99 14.60
N MET A 104 -2.35 9.96 14.76
CA MET A 104 -2.56 11.05 13.80
C MET A 104 -1.61 12.19 14.14
N PHE A 105 -0.88 12.72 13.16
CA PHE A 105 0.10 13.79 13.34
C PHE A 105 -0.01 14.86 12.25
N ASP A 106 0.45 16.06 12.57
CA ASP A 106 0.55 17.17 11.64
C ASP A 106 1.77 16.99 10.72
N LEU A 107 1.57 17.01 9.41
CA LEU A 107 2.64 16.78 8.43
C LEU A 107 3.71 17.88 8.43
N LYS A 108 3.37 19.11 8.79
CA LYS A 108 4.31 20.23 8.76
C LYS A 108 5.21 20.25 9.99
N THR A 109 4.64 20.02 11.16
CA THR A 109 5.32 20.15 12.46
C THR A 109 5.76 18.82 13.05
N LEU A 110 5.24 17.69 12.53
CA LEU A 110 5.38 16.33 13.05
C LEU A 110 4.77 16.14 14.45
N ALA A 111 4.03 17.12 14.93
CA ALA A 111 3.38 17.05 16.24
C ALA A 111 2.23 16.05 16.25
N VAL A 112 2.15 15.25 17.30
CA VAL A 112 1.02 14.33 17.53
C VAL A 112 -0.24 15.14 17.78
N LEU A 113 -1.28 14.89 16.98
CA LEU A 113 -2.59 15.53 17.09
C LEU A 113 -3.58 14.69 17.88
N ARG A 114 -3.58 13.37 17.63
CA ARG A 114 -4.55 12.46 18.24
C ARG A 114 -3.98 11.04 18.29
N ARG A 115 -4.32 10.28 19.33
CA ARG A 115 -4.19 8.83 19.39
C ARG A 115 -5.56 8.21 19.31
N ILE A 116 -5.68 7.19 18.45
CA ILE A 116 -6.95 6.58 18.09
C ILE A 116 -6.85 5.11 18.44
N MET A 117 -7.64 4.64 19.38
CA MET A 117 -7.75 3.21 19.68
C MET A 117 -8.53 2.53 18.54
N VAL A 118 -7.89 1.57 17.89
CA VAL A 118 -8.50 0.83 16.77
C VAL A 118 -8.72 -0.63 17.14
N GLY A 119 -7.69 -1.31 17.60
CA GLY A 119 -7.76 -2.73 17.96
C GLY A 119 -6.44 -3.46 17.78
N PRO A 120 -6.40 -4.75 18.14
CA PRO A 120 -5.18 -5.54 18.09
C PRO A 120 -4.70 -5.81 16.67
N GLY A 121 -3.38 -6.05 16.55
CA GLY A 121 -2.76 -6.49 15.34
C GLY A 121 -2.79 -5.47 14.20
N LEU A 122 -2.76 -4.18 14.53
CA LEU A 122 -2.56 -3.13 13.54
C LEU A 122 -1.26 -3.36 12.81
N ASP A 123 -1.31 -3.35 11.48
CA ASP A 123 -0.17 -3.61 10.61
C ASP A 123 -0.16 -2.64 9.41
N GLY A 124 -0.61 -3.07 8.24
CA GLY A 124 -0.58 -2.27 7.02
C GLY A 124 -1.42 -0.99 7.11
N ILE A 125 -0.98 0.02 6.40
CA ILE A 125 -1.68 1.30 6.27
C ILE A 125 -1.50 1.88 4.88
N MET A 126 -2.58 2.40 4.30
CA MET A 126 -2.53 3.17 3.06
C MET A 126 -3.52 4.33 3.08
N TYR A 127 -3.29 5.33 2.24
CA TYR A 127 -4.25 6.37 1.94
C TYR A 127 -4.92 6.10 0.60
N ASP A 128 -6.23 5.87 0.63
CA ASP A 128 -7.08 5.82 -0.55
C ASP A 128 -7.52 7.25 -0.88
N GLU A 129 -6.79 7.88 -1.81
CA GLU A 129 -7.00 9.29 -2.17
C GLU A 129 -8.36 9.54 -2.84
N PRO A 130 -8.84 8.70 -3.79
CA PRO A 130 -10.15 8.90 -4.43
C PRO A 130 -11.33 8.83 -3.48
N ASP A 131 -11.35 7.89 -2.57
CA ASP A 131 -12.44 7.70 -1.61
C ASP A 131 -12.21 8.47 -0.29
N ASP A 132 -11.05 9.15 -0.17
CA ASP A 132 -10.64 9.97 0.99
C ASP A 132 -10.72 9.20 2.30
N LYS A 133 -9.98 8.09 2.38
CA LYS A 133 -9.93 7.20 3.54
C LYS A 133 -8.50 6.77 3.87
N ILE A 134 -8.19 6.70 5.15
CA ILE A 134 -7.07 5.92 5.64
C ILE A 134 -7.56 4.50 5.83
N ILE A 135 -6.87 3.55 5.21
CA ILE A 135 -7.18 2.12 5.25
C ILE A 135 -6.12 1.41 6.07
N LEU A 136 -6.56 0.61 7.02
CA LEU A 136 -5.72 -0.16 7.94
C LEU A 136 -6.03 -1.64 7.79
N THR A 137 -5.01 -2.49 7.90
CA THR A 137 -5.19 -3.92 8.09
C THR A 137 -4.89 -4.31 9.52
N ASN A 138 -5.69 -5.19 10.06
CA ASN A 138 -5.57 -5.67 11.43
C ASN A 138 -5.48 -7.20 11.45
N HIS A 139 -4.33 -7.72 11.89
CA HIS A 139 -4.17 -9.13 12.23
C HIS A 139 -4.98 -9.42 13.49
N SER A 140 -6.01 -10.23 13.42
CA SER A 140 -6.79 -10.58 14.60
C SER A 140 -7.40 -11.98 14.52
N ARG A 141 -7.74 -12.53 15.68
CA ARG A 141 -8.39 -13.85 15.80
C ARG A 141 -9.76 -13.67 16.41
N PRO A 142 -10.78 -14.39 15.94
CA PRO A 142 -10.72 -15.49 14.94
C PRO A 142 -10.61 -15.01 13.48
N ILE A 143 -10.73 -13.70 13.20
CA ILE A 143 -10.77 -13.15 11.84
C ILE A 143 -10.08 -11.79 11.81
N GLY A 144 -9.30 -11.52 10.75
CA GLY A 144 -8.70 -10.21 10.49
C GLY A 144 -9.73 -9.19 10.03
N THR A 145 -9.38 -7.94 10.13
CA THR A 145 -10.26 -6.83 9.70
C THR A 145 -9.52 -5.81 8.86
N LEU A 146 -10.27 -5.12 8.02
CA LEU A 146 -9.89 -3.89 7.39
C LEU A 146 -10.67 -2.76 8.07
N THR A 147 -9.96 -1.72 8.51
CA THR A 147 -10.56 -0.56 9.18
C THR A 147 -10.31 0.71 8.37
N ALA A 148 -11.31 1.56 8.24
CA ALA A 148 -11.20 2.84 7.54
C ALA A 148 -11.37 4.01 8.50
N LEU A 149 -10.50 5.01 8.40
CA LEU A 149 -10.59 6.26 9.14
C LEU A 149 -10.88 7.44 8.21
N ASP A 150 -11.60 8.41 8.75
CA ASP A 150 -11.70 9.74 8.15
C ASP A 150 -10.34 10.47 8.29
N PRO A 151 -9.70 10.92 7.21
CA PRO A 151 -8.37 11.52 7.27
C PRO A 151 -8.33 12.93 7.87
N LYS A 152 -9.47 13.56 8.12
CA LYS A 152 -9.55 14.89 8.76
C LYS A 152 -9.73 14.78 10.26
N THR A 153 -10.56 13.84 10.70
CA THR A 153 -10.92 13.69 12.11
C THR A 153 -10.22 12.52 12.80
N GLY A 154 -9.83 11.49 12.05
CA GLY A 154 -9.32 10.23 12.56
C GLY A 154 -10.41 9.30 13.11
N ASP A 155 -11.69 9.61 12.87
CA ASP A 155 -12.77 8.75 13.33
C ASP A 155 -12.90 7.50 12.46
N ILE A 156 -13.25 6.36 13.08
CA ILE A 156 -13.52 5.12 12.35
C ILE A 156 -14.84 5.31 11.58
N VAL A 157 -14.78 5.12 10.26
CA VAL A 157 -15.91 5.32 9.34
C VAL A 157 -16.34 4.05 8.62
N GLY A 158 -15.59 2.97 8.77
CA GLY A 158 -15.93 1.69 8.17
C GLY A 158 -15.07 0.56 8.72
N THR A 159 -15.62 -0.66 8.70
CA THR A 159 -14.89 -1.89 9.06
C THR A 159 -15.43 -3.04 8.22
N ALA A 160 -14.53 -3.86 7.69
CA ALA A 160 -14.86 -5.09 6.99
C ALA A 160 -14.17 -6.27 7.66
N GLU A 161 -14.87 -7.37 7.82
CA GLU A 161 -14.27 -8.66 8.16
C GLU A 161 -13.59 -9.26 6.94
N LEU A 162 -12.39 -9.80 7.13
CA LEU A 162 -11.62 -10.45 6.09
C LEU A 162 -11.68 -11.97 6.28
N GLU A 163 -11.33 -12.71 5.26
CA GLU A 163 -11.39 -14.19 5.31
C GLU A 163 -10.17 -14.84 6.01
N ASP A 164 -9.15 -14.04 6.32
CA ASP A 164 -7.90 -14.48 6.96
C ASP A 164 -7.69 -13.77 8.30
N THR A 165 -6.80 -14.33 9.12
CA THR A 165 -6.36 -13.74 10.39
C THR A 165 -5.11 -12.87 10.25
N ALA A 166 -4.44 -12.92 9.09
CA ALA A 166 -3.23 -12.18 8.77
C ALA A 166 -3.39 -11.41 7.44
N PRO A 167 -4.24 -10.37 7.39
CA PRO A 167 -4.31 -9.48 6.24
C PRO A 167 -3.10 -8.55 6.22
N GLU A 168 -2.42 -8.48 5.09
CA GLU A 168 -1.21 -7.71 4.85
C GLU A 168 -1.49 -6.40 4.10
N GLY A 169 -0.71 -6.10 3.06
CA GLY A 169 -0.85 -4.89 2.26
C GLY A 169 -2.21 -4.74 1.58
N ALA A 170 -2.63 -3.50 1.40
CA ALA A 170 -3.84 -3.14 0.67
C ALA A 170 -3.54 -2.14 -0.45
N ALA A 171 -4.36 -2.15 -1.51
CA ALA A 171 -4.32 -1.19 -2.61
C ALA A 171 -5.74 -0.84 -3.07
N ALA A 172 -5.95 0.39 -3.57
CA ALA A 172 -7.24 0.86 -4.06
C ALA A 172 -7.23 1.09 -5.57
N ASP A 173 -8.33 0.78 -6.25
CA ASP A 173 -8.49 1.04 -7.70
C ASP A 173 -8.97 2.45 -8.02
N GLY A 174 -9.37 3.22 -7.00
CA GLY A 174 -9.97 4.53 -7.16
C GLY A 174 -11.39 4.51 -7.75
N LYS A 175 -12.05 3.36 -7.73
CA LYS A 175 -13.41 3.16 -8.22
C LYS A 175 -14.33 2.54 -7.15
N GLY A 176 -13.87 2.60 -5.90
CA GLY A 176 -14.60 2.12 -4.73
C GLY A 176 -14.28 0.69 -4.33
N HIS A 177 -13.12 0.13 -4.75
CA HIS A 177 -12.67 -1.18 -4.32
C HIS A 177 -11.30 -1.11 -3.67
N ILE A 178 -11.13 -1.87 -2.61
CA ILE A 178 -9.86 -2.11 -1.94
C ILE A 178 -9.50 -3.58 -2.11
N PHE A 179 -8.28 -3.84 -2.56
CA PHE A 179 -7.69 -5.16 -2.68
C PHE A 179 -6.80 -5.39 -1.47
N VAL A 180 -7.01 -6.50 -0.77
CA VAL A 180 -6.26 -6.85 0.44
C VAL A 180 -5.60 -8.21 0.27
N ASN A 181 -4.31 -8.29 0.52
CA ASN A 181 -3.60 -9.56 0.60
C ASN A 181 -3.97 -10.29 1.88
N ASN A 182 -4.33 -11.57 1.76
CA ASN A 182 -4.55 -12.49 2.85
C ASN A 182 -3.40 -13.51 2.86
N GLU A 183 -2.40 -13.30 3.72
CA GLU A 183 -1.16 -14.07 3.72
C GLU A 183 -1.39 -15.56 3.97
N GLY A 184 -2.14 -15.90 5.03
CA GLY A 184 -2.39 -17.28 5.41
C GLY A 184 -3.32 -18.04 4.49
N LYS A 185 -4.10 -17.34 3.65
CA LYS A 185 -5.02 -17.94 2.67
C LYS A 185 -4.46 -17.94 1.24
N ASN A 186 -3.38 -17.22 0.99
CA ASN A 186 -2.82 -17.02 -0.35
C ASN A 186 -3.86 -16.47 -1.34
N THR A 187 -4.61 -15.45 -0.92
CA THR A 187 -5.66 -14.83 -1.72
C THR A 187 -5.54 -13.31 -1.73
N ILE A 188 -6.15 -12.67 -2.74
CA ILE A 188 -6.52 -11.26 -2.71
C ILE A 188 -8.02 -11.17 -2.50
N GLN A 189 -8.46 -10.48 -1.46
CA GLN A 189 -9.86 -10.22 -1.20
C GLN A 189 -10.22 -8.80 -1.66
N VAL A 190 -11.39 -8.65 -2.29
CA VAL A 190 -11.90 -7.37 -2.79
C VAL A 190 -12.98 -6.86 -1.88
N ILE A 191 -12.79 -5.65 -1.34
CA ILE A 191 -13.74 -4.98 -0.44
C ILE A 191 -14.37 -3.79 -1.16
N ASP A 192 -15.69 -3.70 -1.15
CA ASP A 192 -16.44 -2.54 -1.62
C ASP A 192 -16.49 -1.47 -0.51
N VAL A 193 -16.01 -0.25 -0.79
CA VAL A 193 -15.87 0.84 0.21
C VAL A 193 -17.18 1.47 0.64
N LYS A 194 -18.29 1.23 -0.09
CA LYS A 194 -19.60 1.77 0.27
C LYS A 194 -20.32 0.89 1.27
N THR A 195 -20.13 -0.42 1.13
CA THR A 195 -20.83 -1.42 1.94
C THR A 195 -19.95 -2.04 3.01
N TRP A 196 -18.62 -1.90 2.90
CA TRP A 196 -17.61 -2.56 3.74
C TRP A 196 -17.79 -4.07 3.77
N LYS A 197 -18.06 -4.64 2.59
CA LYS A 197 -18.22 -6.09 2.42
C LYS A 197 -17.29 -6.61 1.35
N ALA A 198 -16.85 -7.84 1.57
CA ALA A 198 -16.14 -8.59 0.55
C ALA A 198 -17.06 -8.88 -0.64
N THR A 199 -16.59 -8.62 -1.85
CA THR A 199 -17.30 -8.86 -3.11
C THR A 199 -16.65 -9.96 -3.94
N ALA A 200 -15.36 -10.23 -3.72
CA ALA A 200 -14.64 -11.31 -4.36
C ALA A 200 -13.43 -11.76 -3.51
N SER A 201 -12.95 -12.96 -3.78
CA SER A 201 -11.67 -13.47 -3.30
C SER A 201 -11.01 -14.23 -4.44
N TRP A 202 -9.73 -13.95 -4.71
CA TRP A 202 -8.98 -14.49 -5.83
C TRP A 202 -7.77 -15.29 -5.32
N PRO A 203 -7.68 -16.60 -5.63
CA PRO A 203 -6.51 -17.37 -5.26
C PRO A 203 -5.28 -16.97 -6.06
N LEU A 204 -4.12 -16.93 -5.41
CA LEU A 204 -2.85 -16.54 -6.02
C LEU A 204 -1.99 -17.74 -6.45
N ALA A 205 -2.49 -18.98 -6.31
CA ALA A 205 -1.73 -20.17 -6.67
C ALA A 205 -1.06 -20.03 -8.05
N PRO A 206 0.22 -20.44 -8.22
CA PRO A 206 1.06 -21.16 -7.25
C PRO A 206 1.83 -20.27 -6.26
N CYS A 207 1.55 -18.96 -6.18
CA CYS A 207 2.20 -18.04 -5.24
C CYS A 207 1.63 -18.19 -3.83
N GLU A 208 2.51 -18.04 -2.84
CA GLU A 208 2.17 -18.15 -1.42
C GLU A 208 2.70 -16.94 -0.65
N GLY A 209 2.08 -16.64 0.51
CA GLY A 209 2.51 -15.58 1.43
C GLY A 209 2.51 -14.17 0.82
N PRO A 210 1.40 -13.68 0.24
CA PRO A 210 1.36 -12.34 -0.33
C PRO A 210 1.43 -11.29 0.78
N THR A 211 2.40 -10.36 0.69
CA THR A 211 2.55 -9.26 1.66
C THR A 211 2.35 -7.90 1.01
N GLY A 212 3.15 -7.54 0.02
CA GLY A 212 3.03 -6.27 -0.69
C GLY A 212 2.06 -6.33 -1.86
N ILE A 213 1.34 -5.23 -2.12
CA ILE A 213 0.43 -5.08 -3.24
C ILE A 213 0.47 -3.65 -3.78
N ALA A 214 0.37 -3.49 -5.08
CA ALA A 214 0.22 -2.20 -5.73
C ALA A 214 -0.79 -2.31 -6.87
N TYR A 215 -1.57 -1.25 -7.07
CA TYR A 215 -2.52 -1.13 -8.18
C TYR A 215 -1.93 -0.25 -9.29
N ASP A 216 -1.86 -0.77 -10.50
CA ASP A 216 -1.46 0.00 -11.68
C ASP A 216 -2.68 0.77 -12.22
N LYS A 217 -2.57 2.10 -12.24
CA LYS A 217 -3.63 3.02 -12.71
C LYS A 217 -3.50 3.38 -14.20
N ALA A 218 -2.55 2.78 -14.91
CA ALA A 218 -2.30 3.04 -16.35
C ALA A 218 -3.39 2.47 -17.27
#